data_fb845c0923d8168b4d8683fb9c7ae447
#
_entry.id   fb845c0923d8168b4d8683fb9c7ae447
#
_cell.length_a   1.000
_cell.length_b   1.000
_cell.length_c   1.000
_cell.angle_alpha   90.00
_cell.angle_beta   90.00
_cell.angle_gamma   90.00
#
_symmetry.space_group_name_H-M   'P 1'
#
loop_
_entity.id
_entity.type
_entity.pdbx_description
1 polymer ?
#
loop_
_entity_poly.entity_id
_entity_poly.type
_entity_poly.pdbx_seq_one_letter_code
_entity_poly.pdbx_strand_id
1 'polypeptide(L)'
;MRELFHEIASNLRNNKLRTALTGFAVSWGIFLLICLLGAGNGLMNSFMGNISDYISQNISVEGWRTSKPYAGYQEGRIVQLDETDVTWTEGPRWNSTVGNVTRQTGSTGVTFTLGGNTVAGQISGVLPEYQGQNKIKMHSGRFLNPDDLKERRKVVVLSLAQAKELSPKAPEAIVGKWVGVGTVSYRVVGIYHTDESDMYRTCPIPYTTYKGIYDTSDKIESITFTVDGPETKEEYEAFEK
;
A
#
# COMPACT_ATOMS: atom_id res chain seq x y z
N MET A 1 5.81 -39.05 -51.89
CA MET A 1 6.15 -38.68 -50.50
C MET A 1 7.40 -39.38 -49.96
N ARG A 2 7.62 -40.68 -50.18
CA ARG A 2 8.84 -41.38 -49.73
C ARG A 2 10.12 -40.86 -50.38
N GLU A 3 10.11 -40.49 -51.65
CA GLU A 3 11.26 -39.97 -52.40
C GLU A 3 11.70 -38.59 -51.85
N LEU A 4 10.74 -37.71 -51.57
CA LEU A 4 11.02 -36.40 -50.96
C LEU A 4 11.70 -36.52 -49.59
N PHE A 5 11.29 -37.47 -48.76
CA PHE A 5 11.93 -37.73 -47.48
C PHE A 5 13.38 -38.26 -47.64
N HIS A 6 13.61 -39.09 -48.63
CA HIS A 6 14.95 -39.60 -48.92
C HIS A 6 15.91 -38.53 -49.47
N GLU A 7 15.39 -37.62 -50.30
CA GLU A 7 16.17 -36.50 -50.83
C GLU A 7 16.53 -35.48 -49.71
N ILE A 8 15.56 -35.15 -48.85
CA ILE A 8 15.81 -34.28 -47.68
C ILE A 8 16.83 -34.92 -46.76
N ALA A 9 16.71 -36.22 -46.44
CA ALA A 9 17.64 -36.93 -45.56
C ALA A 9 19.07 -36.98 -46.16
N SER A 10 19.20 -37.14 -47.46
CA SER A 10 20.48 -37.13 -48.16
C SER A 10 21.14 -35.75 -48.15
N ASN A 11 20.37 -34.67 -48.37
CA ASN A 11 20.87 -33.30 -48.29
C ASN A 11 21.30 -32.91 -46.87
N LEU A 12 20.56 -33.33 -45.84
CA LEU A 12 20.93 -33.15 -44.44
C LEU A 12 22.23 -33.85 -44.07
N ARG A 13 22.44 -35.05 -44.59
CA ARG A 13 23.64 -35.88 -44.37
C ARG A 13 24.89 -35.32 -45.03
N ASN A 14 24.74 -34.69 -46.20
CA ASN A 14 25.86 -34.11 -46.96
C ASN A 14 26.31 -32.73 -46.38
N ASN A 15 25.46 -32.00 -45.67
CA ASN A 15 25.76 -30.69 -45.10
C ASN A 15 25.60 -30.66 -43.57
N LYS A 16 26.19 -31.59 -42.87
CA LYS A 16 26.05 -31.82 -41.42
C LYS A 16 26.26 -30.57 -40.58
N LEU A 17 27.28 -29.77 -40.86
CA LEU A 17 27.61 -28.57 -40.11
C LEU A 17 26.53 -27.47 -40.23
N ARG A 18 26.03 -27.26 -41.48
CA ARG A 18 24.98 -26.29 -41.75
C ARG A 18 23.66 -26.68 -41.05
N THR A 19 23.31 -27.97 -41.17
CA THR A 19 22.11 -28.52 -40.55
C THR A 19 22.18 -28.43 -39.01
N ALA A 20 23.33 -28.75 -38.44
CA ALA A 20 23.52 -28.65 -36.99
C ALA A 20 23.42 -27.20 -36.49
N LEU A 21 24.03 -26.24 -37.22
CA LEU A 21 23.96 -24.82 -36.88
C LEU A 21 22.54 -24.24 -36.98
N THR A 22 21.81 -24.58 -38.07
CA THR A 22 20.43 -24.13 -38.22
C THR A 22 19.50 -24.77 -37.20
N GLY A 23 19.65 -26.08 -36.92
CA GLY A 23 18.91 -26.76 -35.85
C GLY A 23 19.19 -26.18 -34.47
N PHE A 24 20.45 -25.88 -34.17
CA PHE A 24 20.82 -25.23 -32.92
C PHE A 24 20.21 -23.84 -32.80
N ALA A 25 20.28 -23.02 -33.87
CA ALA A 25 19.73 -21.68 -33.86
C ALA A 25 18.21 -21.67 -33.61
N VAL A 26 17.46 -22.56 -34.25
CA VAL A 26 16.02 -22.70 -34.05
C VAL A 26 15.70 -23.21 -32.66
N SER A 27 16.41 -24.25 -32.18
CA SER A 27 16.21 -24.79 -30.85
C SER A 27 16.53 -23.75 -29.76
N TRP A 28 17.59 -22.96 -29.95
CA TRP A 28 17.98 -21.88 -29.05
C TRP A 28 16.91 -20.76 -29.02
N GLY A 29 16.37 -20.39 -30.18
CA GLY A 29 15.29 -19.42 -30.26
C GLY A 29 14.03 -19.86 -29.53
N ILE A 30 13.63 -21.13 -29.70
CA ILE A 30 12.48 -21.71 -28.98
C ILE A 30 12.77 -21.77 -27.47
N PHE A 31 13.97 -22.18 -27.08
CA PHE A 31 14.38 -22.21 -25.67
C PHE A 31 14.28 -20.83 -25.02
N LEU A 32 14.83 -19.79 -25.66
CA LEU A 32 14.74 -18.42 -25.17
C LEU A 32 13.29 -17.93 -25.07
N LEU A 33 12.45 -18.27 -26.07
CA LEU A 33 11.03 -17.91 -26.04
C LEU A 33 10.33 -18.52 -24.82
N ILE A 34 10.55 -19.81 -24.56
CA ILE A 34 9.96 -20.49 -23.40
C ILE A 34 10.46 -19.91 -22.09
N CYS A 35 11.76 -19.62 -22.00
CA CYS A 35 12.33 -18.97 -20.81
C CYS A 35 11.72 -17.59 -20.57
N LEU A 36 11.55 -16.80 -21.63
CA LEU A 36 10.99 -15.45 -21.53
C LEU A 36 9.51 -15.47 -21.11
N LEU A 37 8.73 -16.38 -21.69
CA LEU A 37 7.33 -16.59 -21.31
C LEU A 37 7.20 -17.10 -19.87
N GLY A 38 8.06 -18.03 -19.46
CA GLY A 38 8.09 -18.55 -18.11
C GLY A 38 8.46 -17.48 -17.08
N ALA A 39 9.49 -16.68 -17.38
CA ALA A 39 9.89 -15.55 -16.55
C ALA A 39 8.79 -14.47 -16.47
N GLY A 40 8.16 -14.14 -17.60
CA GLY A 40 7.04 -13.19 -17.66
C GLY A 40 5.84 -13.64 -16.82
N ASN A 41 5.43 -14.89 -16.95
CA ASN A 41 4.35 -15.46 -16.15
C ASN A 41 4.72 -15.56 -14.65
N GLY A 42 5.94 -15.94 -14.34
CA GLY A 42 6.44 -15.98 -12.97
C GLY A 42 6.43 -14.59 -12.31
N LEU A 43 6.88 -13.59 -13.05
CA LEU A 43 6.84 -12.19 -12.60
C LEU A 43 5.39 -11.71 -12.41
N MET A 44 4.52 -11.95 -13.38
CA MET A 44 3.11 -11.59 -13.31
C MET A 44 2.42 -12.26 -12.12
N ASN A 45 2.64 -13.56 -11.89
CA ASN A 45 2.08 -14.28 -10.75
C ASN A 45 2.61 -13.76 -9.41
N SER A 46 3.89 -13.37 -9.35
CA SER A 46 4.47 -12.76 -8.14
C SER A 46 3.86 -11.38 -7.88
N PHE A 47 3.66 -10.58 -8.91
CA PHE A 47 2.96 -9.29 -8.79
C PHE A 47 1.49 -9.48 -8.40
N MET A 48 0.77 -10.38 -9.07
CA MET A 48 -0.64 -10.66 -8.76
C MET A 48 -0.84 -11.25 -7.37
N GLY A 49 0.08 -12.12 -6.90
CA GLY A 49 0.04 -12.63 -5.53
C GLY A 49 0.19 -11.52 -4.48
N ASN A 50 1.12 -10.62 -4.70
CA ASN A 50 1.29 -9.47 -3.81
C ASN A 50 0.12 -8.47 -3.91
N ILE A 51 -0.43 -8.24 -5.11
CA ILE A 51 -1.55 -7.34 -5.32
C ILE A 51 -2.86 -7.93 -4.79
N SER A 52 -3.12 -9.24 -4.93
CA SER A 52 -4.32 -9.86 -4.37
C SER A 52 -4.38 -9.81 -2.84
N ASP A 53 -3.22 -9.78 -2.18
CA ASP A 53 -3.14 -9.49 -0.75
C ASP A 53 -3.42 -8.00 -0.44
N TYR A 54 -3.20 -7.10 -1.41
CA TYR A 54 -3.50 -5.67 -1.33
C TYR A 54 -4.91 -5.30 -1.86
N ILE A 55 -5.48 -6.08 -2.77
CA ILE A 55 -6.90 -5.96 -3.14
C ILE A 55 -7.73 -6.54 -1.97
N SER A 56 -7.60 -5.93 -0.83
CA SER A 56 -8.64 -5.98 0.17
C SER A 56 -9.81 -5.18 -0.39
N GLN A 57 -11.01 -5.59 -0.08
CA GLN A 57 -12.29 -4.96 -0.41
C GLN A 57 -12.38 -3.47 0.00
N ASN A 58 -11.25 -2.78 -0.03
CA ASN A 58 -11.12 -1.39 0.40
C ASN A 58 -11.04 -0.48 -0.81
N ILE A 59 -11.94 0.47 -0.87
CA ILE A 59 -11.89 1.58 -1.83
C ILE A 59 -11.40 2.81 -1.08
N SER A 60 -10.36 3.46 -1.62
CA SER A 60 -9.88 4.74 -1.09
C SER A 60 -10.26 5.88 -2.02
N VAL A 61 -10.90 6.88 -1.47
CA VAL A 61 -11.24 8.12 -2.15
C VAL A 61 -10.33 9.21 -1.64
N GLU A 62 -9.61 9.84 -2.56
CA GLU A 62 -8.67 10.92 -2.26
C GLU A 62 -9.06 12.18 -3.03
N GLY A 63 -8.88 13.32 -2.37
CA GLY A 63 -9.06 14.61 -3.02
C GLY A 63 -7.89 14.91 -3.96
N TRP A 64 -8.16 15.25 -5.21
CA TRP A 64 -7.12 15.55 -6.21
C TRP A 64 -7.49 16.74 -7.09
N ARG A 65 -6.64 17.04 -8.06
CA ARG A 65 -6.90 18.10 -9.04
C ARG A 65 -7.94 17.66 -10.06
N THR A 66 -8.91 18.53 -10.32
CA THR A 66 -9.93 18.28 -11.35
C THR A 66 -9.29 18.28 -12.74
N SER A 67 -9.66 17.30 -13.56
CA SER A 67 -9.20 17.16 -14.95
C SER A 67 -10.12 17.79 -15.97
N LYS A 68 -11.31 18.26 -15.54
CA LYS A 68 -12.33 18.86 -16.40
C LYS A 68 -12.99 20.07 -15.71
N PRO A 69 -13.37 21.11 -16.46
CA PRO A 69 -14.19 22.17 -15.92
C PRO A 69 -15.61 21.66 -15.61
N TYR A 70 -16.18 22.08 -14.49
CA TYR A 70 -17.53 21.69 -14.08
C TYR A 70 -18.21 22.81 -13.30
N ALA A 71 -19.49 23.04 -13.56
CA ALA A 71 -20.36 24.01 -12.85
C ALA A 71 -19.74 25.42 -12.70
N GLY A 72 -19.04 25.92 -13.74
CA GLY A 72 -18.41 27.24 -13.73
C GLY A 72 -17.00 27.28 -13.11
N TYR A 73 -16.53 26.19 -12.56
CA TYR A 73 -15.17 26.06 -12.05
C TYR A 73 -14.21 25.60 -13.15
N GLN A 74 -12.99 26.15 -13.14
CA GLN A 74 -11.93 25.78 -14.08
C GLN A 74 -11.32 24.42 -13.74
N GLU A 75 -10.74 23.75 -14.73
CA GLU A 75 -9.88 22.57 -14.53
C GLU A 75 -8.66 22.90 -13.67
N GLY A 76 -8.07 21.89 -13.06
CA GLY A 76 -6.87 22.05 -12.20
C GLY A 76 -7.17 22.50 -10.77
N ARG A 77 -8.44 22.67 -10.40
CA ARG A 77 -8.83 22.99 -9.02
C ARG A 77 -8.51 21.81 -8.10
N ILE A 78 -7.92 22.09 -6.94
CA ILE A 78 -7.73 21.09 -5.90
C ILE A 78 -9.09 20.87 -5.20
N VAL A 79 -9.59 19.64 -5.25
CA VAL A 79 -10.72 19.18 -4.44
C VAL A 79 -10.12 18.59 -3.17
N GLN A 80 -10.62 19.00 -2.03
CA GLN A 80 -10.24 18.45 -0.73
C GLN A 80 -11.49 17.85 -0.09
N LEU A 81 -11.33 16.66 0.49
CA LEU A 81 -12.36 16.00 1.26
C LEU A 81 -12.46 16.66 2.64
N ASP A 82 -13.65 16.61 3.21
CA ASP A 82 -13.93 17.11 4.55
C ASP A 82 -14.78 16.11 5.36
N GLU A 83 -15.06 16.45 6.63
CA GLU A 83 -15.85 15.60 7.52
C GLU A 83 -17.31 15.42 7.03
N THR A 84 -17.81 16.32 6.17
CA THR A 84 -19.15 16.21 5.58
C THR A 84 -19.19 15.08 4.56
N ASP A 85 -18.08 14.87 3.82
CA ASP A 85 -17.97 13.78 2.85
C ASP A 85 -18.01 12.40 3.57
N VAL A 86 -17.43 12.31 4.78
CA VAL A 86 -17.50 11.09 5.60
C VAL A 86 -18.95 10.80 6.00
N THR A 87 -19.67 11.81 6.50
CA THR A 87 -21.07 11.62 6.89
C THR A 87 -21.96 11.23 5.72
N TRP A 88 -21.57 11.63 4.51
CA TRP A 88 -22.24 11.24 3.27
C TRP A 88 -22.03 9.76 2.96
N THR A 89 -20.82 9.23 3.15
CA THR A 89 -20.50 7.80 2.94
C THR A 89 -21.10 6.90 4.01
N GLU A 90 -21.29 7.39 5.23
CA GLU A 90 -21.99 6.70 6.33
C GLU A 90 -23.53 6.80 6.23
N GLY A 91 -24.04 7.49 5.22
CA GLY A 91 -25.48 7.74 5.05
C GLY A 91 -26.29 6.51 4.63
N PRO A 92 -27.64 6.54 4.81
CA PRO A 92 -28.52 5.38 4.59
C PRO A 92 -28.47 4.82 3.16
N ARG A 93 -28.04 5.62 2.18
CA ARG A 93 -27.93 5.21 0.79
C ARG A 93 -26.88 4.11 0.56
N TRP A 94 -25.83 4.10 1.37
CA TRP A 94 -24.66 3.22 1.20
C TRP A 94 -24.56 2.14 2.28
N ASN A 95 -25.39 2.20 3.32
CA ASN A 95 -25.31 1.40 4.54
C ASN A 95 -25.42 -0.13 4.33
N SER A 96 -25.88 -0.58 3.15
CA SER A 96 -25.97 -2.00 2.79
C SER A 96 -24.78 -2.51 1.97
N THR A 97 -23.93 -1.61 1.48
CA THR A 97 -22.87 -1.94 0.52
C THR A 97 -21.49 -1.50 1.01
N VAL A 98 -21.48 -0.46 1.87
CA VAL A 98 -20.25 0.09 2.45
C VAL A 98 -20.12 -0.43 3.88
N GLY A 99 -19.04 -1.13 4.13
CA GLY A 99 -18.66 -1.59 5.48
C GLY A 99 -17.92 -0.50 6.27
N ASN A 100 -16.86 -0.88 6.97
CA ASN A 100 -16.11 0.03 7.82
C ASN A 100 -15.57 1.23 7.04
N VAL A 101 -16.01 2.43 7.40
CA VAL A 101 -15.51 3.69 6.86
C VAL A 101 -14.38 4.19 7.77
N THR A 102 -13.22 4.44 7.20
CA THR A 102 -12.11 5.08 7.90
C THR A 102 -11.68 6.33 7.17
N ARG A 103 -11.11 7.23 7.92
CA ARG A 103 -10.54 8.48 7.41
C ARG A 103 -9.10 8.63 7.88
N GLN A 104 -8.30 9.23 7.06
CA GLN A 104 -6.91 9.52 7.33
C GLN A 104 -6.63 11.00 7.11
N THR A 105 -5.87 11.58 8.02
CA THR A 105 -5.35 12.95 7.82
C THR A 105 -4.15 12.91 6.89
N GLY A 106 -3.78 14.04 6.34
CA GLY A 106 -2.50 14.23 5.68
C GLY A 106 -1.32 13.80 6.54
N SER A 107 -0.22 13.45 5.90
CA SER A 107 1.00 13.09 6.61
C SER A 107 1.89 14.29 6.83
N THR A 108 2.46 14.38 8.03
CA THR A 108 3.42 15.43 8.40
C THR A 108 4.80 14.82 8.63
N GLY A 109 5.79 15.35 7.89
CA GLY A 109 7.19 14.97 8.09
C GLY A 109 7.70 15.44 9.44
N VAL A 110 8.30 14.53 10.21
CA VAL A 110 8.81 14.80 11.55
C VAL A 110 10.12 14.08 11.80
N THR A 111 10.85 14.53 12.81
CA THR A 111 12.02 13.82 13.33
C THR A 111 11.65 13.18 14.67
N PHE A 112 11.89 11.89 14.78
CA PHE A 112 11.76 11.14 16.02
C PHE A 112 13.09 11.17 16.78
N THR A 113 13.04 11.35 18.09
CA THR A 113 14.23 11.44 18.93
C THR A 113 14.10 10.58 20.19
N LEU A 114 15.14 9.79 20.49
CA LEU A 114 15.22 8.99 21.71
C LEU A 114 16.68 8.81 22.14
N GLY A 115 17.02 9.30 23.33
CA GLY A 115 18.34 9.05 23.93
C GLY A 115 19.53 9.49 23.07
N GLY A 116 19.36 10.56 22.28
CA GLY A 116 20.40 11.06 21.37
C GLY A 116 20.34 10.50 19.95
N ASN A 117 19.61 9.43 19.71
CA ASN A 117 19.36 8.91 18.36
C ASN A 117 18.19 9.67 17.71
N THR A 118 18.29 9.88 16.41
CA THR A 118 17.28 10.58 15.63
C THR A 118 16.96 9.82 14.35
N VAL A 119 15.71 9.79 13.95
CA VAL A 119 15.27 9.21 12.68
C VAL A 119 14.19 10.09 12.04
N ALA A 120 14.30 10.30 10.74
CA ALA A 120 13.25 10.98 9.99
C ALA A 120 12.09 10.02 9.72
N GLY A 121 10.87 10.55 9.69
CA GLY A 121 9.67 9.81 9.37
C GLY A 121 8.49 10.73 9.17
N GLN A 122 7.32 10.13 9.04
CA GLN A 122 6.06 10.85 8.90
C GLN A 122 5.08 10.36 9.95
N ILE A 123 4.20 11.24 10.40
CA ILE A 123 3.05 10.87 11.23
C ILE A 123 1.77 11.14 10.47
N SER A 124 0.78 10.29 10.68
CA SER A 124 -0.57 10.47 10.13
C SER A 124 -1.60 10.11 11.20
N GLY A 125 -2.65 10.89 11.26
CA GLY A 125 -3.78 10.64 12.13
C GLY A 125 -4.71 9.60 11.52
N VAL A 126 -4.90 8.48 12.21
CA VAL A 126 -5.71 7.36 11.73
C VAL A 126 -6.68 6.86 12.80
N LEU A 127 -7.70 6.12 12.34
CA LEU A 127 -8.63 5.39 13.19
C LEU A 127 -8.09 3.97 13.50
N PRO A 128 -8.58 3.26 14.54
CA PRO A 128 -8.14 1.90 14.87
C PRO A 128 -8.35 0.90 13.73
N GLU A 129 -9.41 1.07 12.94
CA GLU A 129 -9.80 0.22 11.81
C GLU A 129 -8.74 0.22 10.70
N TYR A 130 -7.91 1.26 10.64
CA TYR A 130 -6.77 1.37 9.73
C TYR A 130 -5.83 0.17 9.80
N GLN A 131 -5.68 -0.44 11.01
CA GLN A 131 -4.87 -1.64 11.19
C GLN A 131 -5.38 -2.80 10.32
N GLY A 132 -6.69 -3.07 10.37
CA GLY A 132 -7.30 -4.16 9.60
C GLY A 132 -7.32 -3.89 8.11
N GLN A 133 -7.67 -2.66 7.71
CA GLN A 133 -7.73 -2.27 6.31
C GLN A 133 -6.37 -2.36 5.61
N ASN A 134 -5.30 -1.96 6.31
CA ASN A 134 -3.93 -2.01 5.78
C ASN A 134 -3.19 -3.30 6.16
N LYS A 135 -3.89 -4.30 6.74
CA LYS A 135 -3.32 -5.60 7.15
C LYS A 135 -2.04 -5.46 7.99
N ILE A 136 -1.97 -4.41 8.82
CA ILE A 136 -0.78 -4.11 9.63
C ILE A 136 -0.52 -5.22 10.65
N LYS A 137 0.61 -5.89 10.51
CA LYS A 137 1.06 -6.94 11.43
C LYS A 137 1.91 -6.31 12.54
N MET A 138 1.46 -6.44 13.78
CA MET A 138 2.22 -5.95 14.91
C MET A 138 3.42 -6.86 15.20
N HIS A 139 4.58 -6.25 15.44
CA HIS A 139 5.78 -6.93 15.90
C HIS A 139 5.82 -7.00 17.43
N SER A 140 5.49 -5.91 18.11
CA SER A 140 5.48 -5.81 19.57
C SER A 140 4.49 -4.74 20.02
N GLY A 141 3.91 -4.92 21.22
CA GLY A 141 2.94 -3.99 21.75
C GLY A 141 1.55 -4.10 21.10
N ARG A 142 0.86 -2.99 20.96
CA ARG A 142 -0.49 -2.91 20.39
C ARG A 142 -0.61 -1.78 19.36
N PHE A 143 -1.63 -1.86 18.54
CA PHE A 143 -2.07 -0.74 17.70
C PHE A 143 -2.90 0.27 18.50
N LEU A 144 -3.37 1.32 17.85
CA LEU A 144 -4.27 2.30 18.43
C LEU A 144 -5.61 1.65 18.81
N ASN A 145 -6.23 2.16 19.86
CA ASN A 145 -7.54 1.70 20.30
C ASN A 145 -8.53 2.88 20.41
N PRO A 146 -9.84 2.62 20.52
CA PRO A 146 -10.84 3.68 20.65
C PRO A 146 -10.63 4.64 21.82
N ASP A 147 -10.07 4.17 22.96
CA ASP A 147 -9.78 5.01 24.11
C ASP A 147 -8.68 6.03 23.82
N ASP A 148 -7.69 5.67 22.96
CA ASP A 148 -6.63 6.60 22.57
C ASP A 148 -7.21 7.79 21.78
N LEU A 149 -8.25 7.55 20.97
CA LEU A 149 -8.95 8.59 20.24
C LEU A 149 -9.82 9.44 21.18
N LYS A 150 -10.62 8.78 22.02
CA LYS A 150 -11.55 9.44 22.93
C LYS A 150 -10.84 10.38 23.90
N GLU A 151 -9.74 9.93 24.44
CA GLU A 151 -8.94 10.69 25.42
C GLU A 151 -7.86 11.57 24.75
N ARG A 152 -7.78 11.55 23.41
CA ARG A 152 -6.75 12.28 22.64
C ARG A 152 -5.33 12.01 23.17
N ARG A 153 -5.06 10.72 23.45
CA ARG A 153 -3.77 10.30 24.00
C ARG A 153 -2.64 10.58 23.02
N LYS A 154 -1.52 11.06 23.54
CA LYS A 154 -0.29 11.24 22.74
C LYS A 154 0.46 9.90 22.65
N VAL A 155 -0.02 9.03 21.80
CA VAL A 155 0.55 7.70 21.53
C VAL A 155 0.92 7.57 20.08
N VAL A 156 1.95 6.76 19.78
CA VAL A 156 2.44 6.52 18.43
C VAL A 156 2.78 5.04 18.24
N VAL A 157 2.55 4.54 17.04
CA VAL A 157 3.01 3.23 16.61
C VAL A 157 4.17 3.44 15.64
N LEU A 158 5.32 2.82 15.91
CA LEU A 158 6.53 2.96 15.11
C LEU A 158 6.68 1.79 14.15
N SER A 159 7.33 2.00 13.01
CA SER A 159 7.81 0.89 12.19
C SER A 159 9.00 0.19 12.85
N LEU A 160 9.19 -1.09 12.55
CA LEU A 160 10.33 -1.85 13.05
C LEU A 160 11.66 -1.24 12.58
N ALA A 161 11.70 -0.67 11.38
CA ALA A 161 12.88 0.01 10.86
C ALA A 161 13.25 1.22 11.72
N GLN A 162 12.27 2.08 12.04
CA GLN A 162 12.50 3.24 12.90
C GLN A 162 12.86 2.85 14.34
N ALA A 163 12.21 1.81 14.89
CA ALA A 163 12.54 1.30 16.20
C ALA A 163 14.00 0.80 16.28
N LYS A 164 14.51 0.13 15.24
CA LYS A 164 15.90 -0.29 15.14
C LYS A 164 16.86 0.89 15.04
N GLU A 165 16.52 1.94 14.33
CA GLU A 165 17.36 3.15 14.25
C GLU A 165 17.39 3.94 15.57
N LEU A 166 16.24 4.05 16.26
CA LEU A 166 16.13 4.75 17.56
C LEU A 166 16.75 3.94 18.71
N SER A 167 16.67 2.63 18.67
CA SER A 167 17.18 1.72 19.70
C SER A 167 17.85 0.49 19.09
N PRO A 168 19.06 0.59 18.54
CA PRO A 168 19.70 -0.50 17.77
C PRO A 168 19.92 -1.78 18.60
N LYS A 169 20.17 -1.66 19.89
CA LYS A 169 20.46 -2.81 20.78
C LYS A 169 19.21 -3.56 21.23
N ALA A 170 18.10 -2.87 21.38
CA ALA A 170 16.85 -3.43 21.89
C ALA A 170 15.65 -2.65 21.33
N PRO A 171 15.27 -2.87 20.06
CA PRO A 171 14.17 -2.12 19.44
C PRO A 171 12.83 -2.32 20.17
N GLU A 172 12.56 -3.51 20.68
CA GLU A 172 11.32 -3.82 21.39
C GLU A 172 11.19 -3.09 22.74
N ALA A 173 12.34 -2.77 23.38
CA ALA A 173 12.33 -2.04 24.65
C ALA A 173 11.93 -0.57 24.53
N ILE A 174 11.64 -0.09 23.31
CA ILE A 174 11.11 1.25 23.06
C ILE A 174 9.61 1.33 23.38
N VAL A 175 8.89 0.21 23.36
CA VAL A 175 7.47 0.15 23.71
C VAL A 175 7.28 0.61 25.16
N GLY A 176 6.36 1.53 25.37
CA GLY A 176 6.09 2.16 26.65
C GLY A 176 6.95 3.39 26.97
N LYS A 177 8.03 3.65 26.22
CA LYS A 177 8.86 4.84 26.38
C LYS A 177 8.27 6.05 25.67
N TRP A 178 8.71 7.21 26.10
CA TRP A 178 8.39 8.48 25.45
C TRP A 178 9.46 8.80 24.40
N VAL A 179 9.02 9.14 23.21
CA VAL A 179 9.85 9.62 22.10
C VAL A 179 9.46 11.04 21.73
N GLY A 180 10.46 11.87 21.44
CA GLY A 180 10.21 13.19 20.85
C GLY A 180 9.78 13.03 19.40
N VAL A 181 8.71 13.69 19.00
CA VAL A 181 8.19 13.73 17.63
C VAL A 181 8.04 15.19 17.23
N GLY A 182 9.05 15.73 16.57
CA GLY A 182 9.16 17.17 16.39
C GLY A 182 9.19 17.90 17.72
N THR A 183 8.18 18.72 18.00
CA THR A 183 8.06 19.51 19.26
C THR A 183 7.21 18.84 20.34
N VAL A 184 6.63 17.66 20.06
CA VAL A 184 5.70 16.97 20.94
C VAL A 184 6.26 15.61 21.34
N SER A 185 6.06 15.20 22.60
CA SER A 185 6.43 13.85 23.04
C SER A 185 5.24 12.90 22.95
N TYR A 186 5.49 11.71 22.42
CA TYR A 186 4.52 10.63 22.27
C TYR A 186 5.00 9.37 22.98
N ARG A 187 4.09 8.63 23.59
CA ARG A 187 4.39 7.32 24.16
C ARG A 187 4.28 6.27 23.07
N VAL A 188 5.32 5.47 22.88
CA VAL A 188 5.28 4.34 21.93
C VAL A 188 4.40 3.24 22.51
N VAL A 189 3.34 2.86 21.80
CA VAL A 189 2.41 1.79 22.22
C VAL A 189 2.60 0.49 21.46
N GLY A 190 3.27 0.55 20.31
CA GLY A 190 3.58 -0.63 19.54
C GLY A 190 4.57 -0.40 18.43
N ILE A 191 5.04 -1.50 17.88
CA ILE A 191 5.92 -1.57 16.72
C ILE A 191 5.28 -2.49 15.71
N TYR A 192 5.23 -2.09 14.46
CA TYR A 192 4.66 -2.90 13.38
C TYR A 192 5.73 -3.30 12.36
N HIS A 193 5.47 -4.42 11.67
CA HIS A 193 6.29 -4.85 10.55
C HIS A 193 6.08 -3.92 9.36
N THR A 194 7.19 -3.49 8.77
CA THR A 194 7.20 -2.71 7.55
C THR A 194 7.90 -3.53 6.48
N ASP A 195 7.36 -3.58 5.28
CA ASP A 195 8.08 -4.10 4.14
C ASP A 195 9.24 -3.14 3.81
N GLU A 196 10.35 -3.69 3.31
CA GLU A 196 11.53 -2.88 2.97
C GLU A 196 11.25 -1.84 1.88
N SER A 197 10.13 -1.98 1.17
CA SER A 197 9.63 -1.06 0.15
C SER A 197 8.90 0.16 0.70
N ASP A 198 8.55 0.21 1.98
CA ASP A 198 7.85 1.35 2.58
C ASP A 198 8.79 2.55 2.76
N MET A 199 8.92 3.34 1.70
CA MET A 199 9.75 4.54 1.68
C MET A 199 9.26 5.65 2.60
N TYR A 200 7.98 5.66 2.96
CA TYR A 200 7.39 6.79 3.68
C TYR A 200 7.43 6.67 5.20
N ARG A 201 7.69 5.49 5.74
CA ARG A 201 7.86 5.24 7.20
C ARG A 201 6.82 5.98 8.04
N THR A 202 5.55 5.85 7.64
CA THR A 202 4.45 6.55 8.29
C THR A 202 4.16 5.92 9.65
N CYS A 203 4.13 6.74 10.70
CA CYS A 203 3.83 6.33 12.06
C CYS A 203 2.40 6.74 12.41
N PRO A 204 1.50 5.78 12.62
CA PRO A 204 0.13 6.04 13.05
C PRO A 204 0.07 6.71 14.43
N ILE A 205 -0.71 7.77 14.52
CA ILE A 205 -1.14 8.38 15.78
C ILE A 205 -2.67 8.52 15.79
N PRO A 206 -3.32 8.70 16.95
CA PRO A 206 -4.78 8.85 16.99
C PRO A 206 -5.24 10.04 16.15
N TYR A 207 -6.25 9.84 15.32
CA TYR A 207 -6.84 10.86 14.45
C TYR A 207 -7.18 12.15 15.23
N THR A 208 -7.85 12.01 16.37
CA THR A 208 -8.25 13.15 17.20
C THR A 208 -7.06 13.91 17.81
N THR A 209 -5.95 13.20 18.06
CA THR A 209 -4.70 13.82 18.55
C THR A 209 -4.01 14.59 17.43
N TYR A 210 -3.96 14.02 16.23
CA TYR A 210 -3.40 14.70 15.07
C TYR A 210 -4.16 15.99 14.75
N LYS A 211 -5.49 15.92 14.67
CA LYS A 211 -6.34 17.07 14.41
C LYS A 211 -6.18 18.17 15.45
N GLY A 212 -6.00 17.81 16.72
CA GLY A 212 -5.82 18.79 17.79
C GLY A 212 -4.45 19.46 17.84
N ILE A 213 -3.42 18.90 17.20
CA ILE A 213 -2.03 19.39 17.30
C ILE A 213 -1.51 19.94 15.98
N TYR A 214 -1.76 19.25 14.86
CA TYR A 214 -1.12 19.54 13.58
C TYR A 214 -2.08 20.13 12.54
N ASP A 215 -3.34 19.79 12.61
CA ASP A 215 -4.34 20.26 11.65
C ASP A 215 -5.70 20.42 12.29
N THR A 216 -6.06 21.66 12.59
CA THR A 216 -7.37 22.03 13.16
C THR A 216 -8.45 22.26 12.09
N SER A 217 -8.12 22.09 10.82
CA SER A 217 -9.10 22.20 9.72
C SER A 217 -9.98 20.97 9.63
N ASP A 218 -11.15 21.08 9.01
CA ASP A 218 -12.04 19.94 8.76
C ASP A 218 -11.61 19.07 7.58
N LYS A 219 -10.42 19.34 7.00
CA LYS A 219 -9.92 18.66 5.81
C LYS A 219 -9.42 17.25 6.12
N ILE A 220 -9.65 16.34 5.19
CA ILE A 220 -9.25 14.95 5.23
C ILE A 220 -8.44 14.64 3.97
N GLU A 221 -7.42 13.82 4.05
CA GLU A 221 -6.63 13.41 2.86
C GLU A 221 -7.35 12.30 2.10
N SER A 222 -7.78 11.27 2.81
CA SER A 222 -8.48 10.13 2.20
C SER A 222 -9.57 9.58 3.11
N ILE A 223 -10.59 9.04 2.45
CA ILE A 223 -11.64 8.23 3.06
C ILE A 223 -11.50 6.83 2.48
N THR A 224 -11.32 5.84 3.33
CA THR A 224 -11.24 4.44 2.92
C THR A 224 -12.40 3.67 3.50
N PHE A 225 -13.10 2.93 2.67
CA PHE A 225 -14.22 2.10 3.08
C PHE A 225 -14.10 0.68 2.49
N THR A 226 -14.61 -0.28 3.24
CA THR A 226 -14.75 -1.66 2.74
C THR A 226 -16.05 -1.78 1.98
N VAL A 227 -16.04 -2.52 0.87
CA VAL A 227 -17.23 -2.84 0.11
C VAL A 227 -17.55 -4.32 0.31
N ASP A 228 -18.71 -4.58 0.93
CA ASP A 228 -19.19 -5.93 1.10
C ASP A 228 -20.04 -6.31 -0.12
N GLY A 229 -19.57 -7.27 -0.92
CA GLY A 229 -20.38 -7.84 -2.00
C GLY A 229 -19.67 -8.15 -3.31
N PRO A 230 -18.95 -7.23 -3.98
CA PRO A 230 -18.30 -7.57 -5.23
C PRO A 230 -17.14 -8.55 -5.01
N GLU A 231 -17.23 -9.74 -5.59
CA GLU A 231 -16.17 -10.75 -5.56
C GLU A 231 -15.34 -10.74 -6.85
N THR A 232 -15.86 -10.08 -7.90
CA THR A 232 -15.22 -10.03 -9.22
C THR A 232 -14.82 -8.60 -9.62
N LYS A 233 -13.80 -8.49 -10.48
CA LYS A 233 -13.36 -7.19 -11.02
C LYS A 233 -14.47 -6.46 -11.77
N GLU A 234 -15.33 -7.19 -12.46
CA GLU A 234 -16.45 -6.65 -13.25
C GLU A 234 -17.52 -6.03 -12.35
N GLU A 235 -17.77 -6.61 -11.17
CA GLU A 235 -18.68 -6.07 -10.17
C GLU A 235 -18.12 -4.80 -9.52
N TYR A 236 -16.79 -4.72 -9.29
CA TYR A 236 -16.14 -3.48 -8.84
C TYR A 236 -16.25 -2.36 -9.86
N GLU A 237 -16.00 -2.65 -11.14
CA GLU A 237 -16.15 -1.65 -12.22
C GLU A 237 -17.59 -1.18 -12.41
N ALA A 238 -18.57 -2.01 -12.06
CA ALA A 238 -19.98 -1.62 -12.06
C ALA A 238 -20.35 -0.74 -10.85
N PHE A 239 -19.68 -0.92 -9.74
CA PHE A 239 -19.87 -0.14 -8.52
C PHE A 239 -19.28 1.27 -8.63
N GLU A 240 -18.18 1.45 -9.38
CA GLU A 240 -17.54 2.75 -9.61
C GLU A 240 -18.33 3.70 -10.54
N LYS A 241 -19.37 3.24 -11.24
CA LYS A 241 -20.21 4.02 -12.16
C LYS A 241 -21.47 4.56 -11.48
#